data_fa5d4c557732d532d3e90a20e3a59f27
#
_entry.id   fa5d4c557732d532d3e90a20e3a59f27
#
_cell.length_a   1.000
_cell.length_b   1.000
_cell.length_c   1.000
_cell.angle_alpha   90.00
_cell.angle_beta   90.00
_cell.angle_gamma   90.00
#
_symmetry.space_group_name_H-M   'P 1'
#
loop_
_entity.id
_entity.type
_entity.pdbx_description
1 polymer ?
#
loop_
_entity_poly.entity_id
_entity_poly.type
_entity_poly.pdbx_seq_one_letter_code
_entity_poly.pdbx_strand_id
1 'polypeptide(L)'
;MYRIPYKKSIGEHIPAKLNSTVVDFTAAMFGNKENWGSRVYFENLYLKDGQKDKDRAIPLLGANPTSFQNYLETDNTGKAAYWNAASNIRGYKLYWHKKCDWRKDKNDKNQNVNVSKEFAPLKQGHTFVGRLRFENLSAVELGALANVLSLGDDGSSAYKLGMGKPIGMGSVHIKAKLYLQNDAYYTTLFSEAGFDSGVELGDKQKYIGIFKQYMNEMLTPASLRLYNERIEELHYIMDDSHLQDSSWAAKTAYMNINNGKDKDLANHRIPLPSIKDVVNKR
;
A
#
# COMPACT_ATOMS: atom_id res chain seq x y z
N MET A 1 25.90 -5.37 -12.43
CA MET A 1 24.41 -5.31 -12.31
C MET A 1 23.85 -5.68 -13.66
N TYR A 2 23.26 -6.85 -13.76
CA TYR A 2 22.62 -7.29 -15.01
C TYR A 2 21.19 -6.78 -15.02
N ARG A 3 20.84 -5.98 -16.01
CA ARG A 3 19.45 -5.68 -16.31
C ARG A 3 18.92 -6.81 -17.17
N ILE A 4 17.84 -7.44 -16.77
CA ILE A 4 17.15 -8.38 -17.63
C ILE A 4 16.46 -7.56 -18.72
N PRO A 5 16.86 -7.71 -19.99
CA PRO A 5 16.19 -7.01 -21.07
C PRO A 5 14.78 -7.61 -21.24
N TYR A 6 13.78 -6.79 -21.24
CA TYR A 6 12.42 -7.17 -21.62
C TYR A 6 12.08 -6.53 -22.96
N LYS A 7 11.34 -7.28 -23.76
CA LYS A 7 11.01 -6.88 -25.13
C LYS A 7 9.97 -5.77 -25.21
N LYS A 8 9.22 -5.53 -24.11
CA LYS A 8 8.18 -4.52 -24.02
C LYS A 8 8.36 -3.67 -22.78
N SER A 9 8.01 -2.41 -22.87
CA SER A 9 7.91 -1.51 -21.72
C SER A 9 6.71 -1.87 -20.83
N ILE A 10 6.69 -1.37 -19.59
CA ILE A 10 5.52 -1.53 -18.69
C ILE A 10 4.25 -1.00 -19.36
N GLY A 11 4.33 0.11 -20.10
CA GLY A 11 3.21 0.69 -20.83
C GLY A 11 2.64 -0.24 -21.90
N GLU A 12 3.47 -1.05 -22.54
CA GLU A 12 3.03 -2.01 -23.56
C GLU A 12 2.35 -3.27 -22.98
N HIS A 13 2.44 -3.48 -21.67
CA HIS A 13 1.67 -4.51 -20.96
C HIS A 13 0.27 -4.01 -20.54
N ILE A 14 -0.01 -2.72 -20.64
CA ILE A 14 -1.33 -2.17 -20.37
C ILE A 14 -2.26 -2.55 -21.54
N PRO A 15 -3.45 -3.08 -21.26
CA PRO A 15 -4.41 -3.44 -22.32
C PRO A 15 -4.71 -2.25 -23.23
N ALA A 16 -4.65 -2.45 -24.54
CA ALA A 16 -4.91 -1.41 -25.55
C ALA A 16 -6.32 -0.77 -25.45
N LYS A 17 -7.25 -1.42 -24.75
CA LYS A 17 -8.58 -0.89 -24.45
C LYS A 17 -8.60 0.26 -23.43
N LEU A 18 -7.52 0.43 -22.65
CA LEU A 18 -7.32 1.61 -21.79
C LEU A 18 -6.71 2.72 -22.62
N ASN A 19 -7.49 3.18 -23.59
CA ASN A 19 -7.08 4.24 -24.48
C ASN A 19 -7.01 5.58 -23.73
N SER A 20 -6.20 6.50 -24.18
CA SER A 20 -6.01 7.85 -23.61
C SER A 20 -7.29 8.69 -23.45
N THR A 21 -8.39 8.25 -24.03
CA THR A 21 -9.71 8.90 -23.92
C THR A 21 -10.54 8.42 -22.73
N VAL A 22 -10.13 7.34 -22.07
CA VAL A 22 -10.86 6.79 -20.92
C VAL A 22 -10.06 7.05 -19.65
N VAL A 23 -10.66 7.81 -18.74
CA VAL A 23 -10.12 8.05 -17.41
C VAL A 23 -10.59 6.92 -16.50
N ASP A 24 -9.69 6.12 -15.96
CA ASP A 24 -10.04 5.10 -14.99
C ASP A 24 -10.47 5.71 -13.66
N PHE A 25 -11.12 4.90 -12.82
CA PHE A 25 -11.69 5.35 -11.55
C PHE A 25 -10.63 6.01 -10.63
N THR A 26 -9.43 5.46 -10.58
CA THR A 26 -8.33 5.98 -9.75
C THR A 26 -7.78 7.28 -10.34
N ALA A 27 -7.56 7.34 -11.65
CA ALA A 27 -7.12 8.55 -12.32
C ALA A 27 -8.17 9.66 -12.23
N ALA A 28 -9.46 9.33 -12.24
CA ALA A 28 -10.52 10.31 -12.03
C ALA A 28 -10.43 11.01 -10.66
N MET A 29 -10.00 10.31 -9.62
CA MET A 29 -9.83 10.86 -8.28
C MET A 29 -8.49 11.58 -8.08
N PHE A 30 -7.40 10.93 -8.47
CA PHE A 30 -6.02 11.35 -8.13
C PHE A 30 -5.31 12.05 -9.28
N GLY A 31 -5.94 12.15 -10.42
CA GLY A 31 -5.36 12.75 -11.61
C GLY A 31 -4.40 11.85 -12.37
N ASN A 32 -4.01 12.31 -13.53
CA ASN A 32 -2.94 11.72 -14.33
C ASN A 32 -2.01 12.81 -14.86
N LYS A 33 -0.87 12.40 -15.41
CA LYS A 33 0.16 13.34 -15.88
C LYS A 33 -0.27 14.18 -17.09
N GLU A 34 -1.19 13.65 -17.90
CA GLU A 34 -1.40 14.20 -19.25
C GLU A 34 -2.53 15.22 -19.31
N ASN A 35 -3.68 14.91 -18.72
CA ASN A 35 -4.89 15.69 -18.99
C ASN A 35 -5.92 15.76 -17.86
N TRP A 36 -5.63 15.21 -16.67
CA TRP A 36 -6.60 15.17 -15.58
C TRP A 36 -5.98 15.57 -14.24
N GLY A 37 -6.49 16.67 -13.64
CA GLY A 37 -6.05 17.14 -12.33
C GLY A 37 -6.55 16.25 -11.18
N SER A 38 -5.80 16.21 -10.08
CA SER A 38 -6.25 15.55 -8.87
C SER A 38 -7.43 16.29 -8.25
N ARG A 39 -8.38 15.55 -7.71
CA ARG A 39 -9.49 16.05 -6.87
C ARG A 39 -9.33 15.66 -5.42
N VAL A 40 -8.22 15.00 -5.08
CA VAL A 40 -7.87 14.58 -3.74
C VAL A 40 -6.48 15.10 -3.40
N TYR A 41 -6.36 15.80 -2.28
CA TYR A 41 -5.14 16.50 -1.88
C TYR A 41 -4.69 16.04 -0.50
N PHE A 42 -3.49 15.48 -0.42
CA PHE A 42 -2.87 15.07 0.84
C PHE A 42 -2.07 16.24 1.41
N GLU A 43 -2.45 16.69 2.59
CA GLU A 43 -1.67 17.66 3.34
C GLU A 43 -0.60 16.98 4.19
N ASN A 44 0.30 17.75 4.75
CA ASN A 44 1.30 17.24 5.67
C ASN A 44 0.65 16.69 6.93
N LEU A 45 1.17 15.57 7.39
CA LEU A 45 0.85 15.02 8.70
C LEU A 45 1.86 15.54 9.71
N TYR A 46 1.38 16.22 10.73
CA TYR A 46 2.21 16.78 11.79
C TYR A 46 2.26 15.85 12.99
N LEU A 47 3.47 15.57 13.47
CA LEU A 47 3.67 14.83 14.70
C LEU A 47 3.19 15.66 15.89
N LYS A 48 2.23 15.14 16.64
CA LYS A 48 1.64 15.83 17.77
C LYS A 48 2.61 15.92 18.96
N ASP A 49 3.26 14.80 19.23
CA ASP A 49 4.36 14.65 20.17
C ASP A 49 5.22 13.48 19.74
N GLY A 50 6.54 13.50 20.04
CA GLY A 50 7.35 12.42 19.52
C GLY A 50 8.74 12.35 20.11
N GLN A 51 9.18 11.12 20.38
CA GLN A 51 10.55 10.81 20.73
C GLN A 51 11.18 9.95 19.64
N LYS A 52 12.38 10.33 19.25
CA LYS A 52 13.22 9.49 18.38
C LYS A 52 13.83 8.34 19.19
N ASP A 53 13.99 7.20 18.54
CA ASP A 53 14.82 6.11 19.06
C ASP A 53 16.29 6.40 18.74
N LYS A 54 17.18 5.52 19.18
CA LYS A 54 18.60 5.58 18.86
C LYS A 54 18.82 5.49 17.35
N ASP A 55 19.84 6.18 16.87
CA ASP A 55 20.27 6.06 15.48
C ASP A 55 20.61 4.62 15.13
N ARG A 56 20.14 4.17 13.98
CA ARG A 56 20.35 2.83 13.46
C ARG A 56 20.68 2.89 11.99
N ALA A 57 21.64 2.08 11.58
CA ALA A 57 21.96 1.87 10.18
C ALA A 57 21.31 0.57 9.70
N ILE A 58 20.60 0.64 8.60
CA ILE A 58 20.03 -0.54 7.94
C ILE A 58 20.29 -0.46 6.43
N PRO A 59 20.57 -1.60 5.79
CA PRO A 59 20.66 -1.65 4.35
C PRO A 59 19.24 -1.49 3.77
N LEU A 60 19.00 -0.38 3.08
CA LEU A 60 17.77 -0.13 2.34
C LEU A 60 18.12 0.08 0.88
N LEU A 61 17.90 -0.97 0.10
CA LEU A 61 17.98 -0.88 -1.36
C LEU A 61 16.69 -0.26 -1.92
N GLY A 62 16.84 0.51 -2.98
CA GLY A 62 15.73 0.94 -3.80
C GLY A 62 15.01 -0.26 -4.45
N ALA A 63 13.83 -0.02 -5.01
CA ALA A 63 13.13 -1.04 -5.79
C ALA A 63 14.01 -1.53 -6.93
N ASN A 64 14.17 -2.85 -7.03
CA ASN A 64 14.96 -3.46 -8.09
C ASN A 64 14.10 -4.39 -8.95
N PRO A 65 13.67 -3.95 -10.14
CA PRO A 65 12.81 -4.73 -11.02
C PRO A 65 13.50 -5.97 -11.63
N THR A 66 14.80 -6.16 -11.40
CA THR A 66 15.47 -7.36 -11.86
C THR A 66 15.16 -8.62 -11.05
N SER A 67 14.56 -8.47 -9.88
CA SER A 67 14.07 -9.60 -9.08
C SER A 67 12.68 -10.03 -9.57
N PHE A 68 12.63 -10.76 -10.68
CA PHE A 68 11.36 -11.14 -11.32
C PHE A 68 10.44 -11.97 -10.42
N GLN A 69 10.96 -12.71 -9.45
CA GLN A 69 10.16 -13.42 -8.43
C GLN A 69 9.22 -12.49 -7.66
N ASN A 70 9.58 -11.22 -7.52
CA ASN A 70 8.78 -10.22 -6.82
C ASN A 70 7.71 -9.57 -7.71
N TYR A 71 7.82 -9.70 -9.02
CA TYR A 71 7.01 -8.91 -9.95
C TYR A 71 6.21 -9.73 -10.95
N LEU A 72 6.65 -10.94 -11.30
CA LEU A 72 6.03 -11.73 -12.33
C LEU A 72 5.29 -12.95 -11.78
N GLU A 73 4.29 -13.38 -12.52
CA GLU A 73 3.59 -14.64 -12.29
C GLU A 73 4.48 -15.84 -12.66
N THR A 74 4.01 -17.04 -12.34
CA THR A 74 4.67 -18.27 -12.72
C THR A 74 4.53 -18.54 -14.21
N ASP A 75 5.57 -19.13 -14.79
CA ASP A 75 5.51 -19.75 -16.12
C ASP A 75 4.88 -21.17 -16.04
N ASN A 76 4.76 -21.83 -17.18
CA ASN A 76 4.20 -23.19 -17.28
C ASN A 76 5.03 -24.25 -16.51
N THR A 77 6.24 -23.93 -16.10
CA THR A 77 7.11 -24.81 -15.31
C THR A 77 6.99 -24.58 -13.80
N GLY A 78 6.09 -23.67 -13.37
CA GLY A 78 5.93 -23.29 -11.98
C GLY A 78 7.04 -22.36 -11.45
N LYS A 79 7.93 -21.87 -12.33
CA LYS A 79 8.97 -20.89 -12.00
C LYS A 79 8.50 -19.49 -12.34
N ALA A 80 9.13 -18.49 -11.75
CA ALA A 80 8.85 -17.11 -12.12
C ALA A 80 9.19 -16.90 -13.62
N ALA A 81 8.25 -16.32 -14.35
CA ALA A 81 8.40 -15.99 -15.74
C ALA A 81 9.57 -15.01 -15.96
N TYR A 82 10.10 -14.96 -17.15
CA TYR A 82 11.05 -13.91 -17.56
C TYR A 82 10.32 -12.65 -17.99
N TRP A 83 11.01 -11.52 -17.96
CA TRP A 83 10.55 -10.27 -18.54
C TRP A 83 10.43 -10.39 -20.07
N ASN A 84 9.29 -10.81 -20.55
CA ASN A 84 8.98 -10.91 -21.96
C ASN A 84 7.53 -10.52 -22.26
N ALA A 85 7.14 -10.54 -23.52
CA ALA A 85 5.82 -10.12 -23.97
C ALA A 85 4.66 -10.98 -23.41
N ALA A 86 4.92 -12.22 -23.03
CA ALA A 86 3.92 -13.16 -22.54
C ALA A 86 3.83 -13.17 -21.00
N SER A 87 4.67 -12.39 -20.32
CA SER A 87 4.71 -12.37 -18.85
C SER A 87 3.69 -11.42 -18.28
N ASN A 88 2.98 -11.89 -17.26
CA ASN A 88 2.04 -11.06 -16.49
C ASN A 88 2.71 -10.52 -15.23
N ILE A 89 2.30 -9.31 -14.83
CA ILE A 89 2.74 -8.68 -13.59
C ILE A 89 1.83 -9.15 -12.47
N ARG A 90 2.42 -9.60 -11.36
CA ARG A 90 1.72 -10.15 -10.17
C ARG A 90 0.92 -9.12 -9.38
N GLY A 91 0.75 -7.92 -9.82
CA GLY A 91 0.08 -6.88 -9.06
C GLY A 91 1.03 -6.09 -8.14
N TYR A 92 0.53 -5.56 -7.04
CA TYR A 92 1.22 -4.58 -6.23
C TYR A 92 2.09 -5.22 -5.15
N LYS A 93 3.27 -4.61 -4.88
CA LYS A 93 4.14 -4.99 -3.80
C LYS A 93 3.64 -4.40 -2.49
N LEU A 94 3.24 -5.26 -1.56
CA LEU A 94 2.84 -4.92 -0.20
C LEU A 94 3.84 -5.50 0.81
N TYR A 95 3.72 -5.09 2.08
CA TYR A 95 4.65 -5.47 3.14
C TYR A 95 3.91 -5.99 4.37
N TRP A 96 4.35 -7.13 4.90
CA TRP A 96 3.81 -7.74 6.10
C TRP A 96 4.01 -6.87 7.34
N HIS A 97 3.03 -6.90 8.24
CA HIS A 97 3.20 -6.44 9.60
C HIS A 97 3.91 -7.51 10.40
N LYS A 98 5.06 -7.19 10.91
CA LYS A 98 5.93 -8.13 11.63
C LYS A 98 6.82 -7.39 12.61
N LYS A 99 7.38 -8.13 13.56
CA LYS A 99 8.43 -7.62 14.45
C LYS A 99 9.59 -7.08 13.62
N CYS A 100 10.07 -5.90 13.99
CA CYS A 100 11.16 -5.26 13.27
C CYS A 100 12.44 -6.09 13.36
N ASP A 101 12.99 -6.44 12.20
CA ASP A 101 14.22 -7.17 12.07
C ASP A 101 15.42 -6.22 12.01
N TRP A 102 15.96 -5.87 13.16
CA TRP A 102 17.17 -5.05 13.29
C TRP A 102 18.44 -5.90 13.09
N ARG A 103 18.55 -6.70 12.07
CA ARG A 103 19.75 -7.49 11.85
C ARG A 103 20.98 -6.60 11.87
N LYS A 104 21.66 -6.64 13.00
CA LYS A 104 23.08 -6.32 13.06
C LYS A 104 23.79 -7.59 12.62
N ASP A 105 24.11 -7.70 11.38
CA ASP A 105 25.18 -8.61 10.98
C ASP A 105 26.49 -7.99 11.50
N LYS A 106 26.83 -8.34 12.75
CA LYS A 106 28.07 -7.89 13.39
C LYS A 106 29.32 -8.36 12.63
N ASN A 107 29.16 -9.29 11.70
CA ASN A 107 30.23 -9.93 10.93
C ASN A 107 30.17 -9.65 9.43
N ASP A 108 29.24 -8.83 8.94
CA ASP A 108 29.21 -8.50 7.52
C ASP A 108 30.28 -7.45 7.20
N LYS A 109 31.53 -7.93 7.05
CA LYS A 109 32.67 -7.14 6.54
C LYS A 109 32.42 -6.59 5.13
N ASN A 110 31.35 -7.01 4.48
CA ASN A 110 30.90 -6.56 3.16
C ASN A 110 29.69 -5.61 3.20
N GLN A 111 29.44 -4.94 4.32
CA GLN A 111 28.46 -3.85 4.33
C GLN A 111 28.93 -2.78 3.35
N ASN A 112 28.33 -2.82 2.19
CA ASN A 112 28.56 -1.79 1.18
C ASN A 112 27.99 -0.50 1.75
N VAL A 113 28.85 0.35 2.30
CA VAL A 113 28.54 1.61 2.97
C VAL A 113 27.60 2.49 2.13
N ASN A 114 27.64 2.31 0.81
CA ASN A 114 26.80 3.03 -0.15
C ASN A 114 25.32 2.60 -0.15
N VAL A 115 24.96 1.53 0.55
CA VAL A 115 23.58 0.98 0.59
C VAL A 115 22.96 1.10 1.97
N SER A 116 23.76 1.43 2.97
CA SER A 116 23.34 1.60 4.35
C SER A 116 22.87 3.04 4.57
N LYS A 117 21.69 3.22 5.16
CA LYS A 117 21.20 4.53 5.59
C LYS A 117 21.08 4.56 7.09
N GLU A 118 21.68 5.57 7.69
CA GLU A 118 21.48 5.89 9.11
C GLU A 118 20.23 6.75 9.28
N PHE A 119 19.44 6.43 10.25
CA PHE A 119 18.26 7.22 10.62
C PHE A 119 17.84 6.93 12.06
N ALA A 120 17.20 7.90 12.67
CA ALA A 120 16.58 7.77 13.98
C ALA A 120 15.09 7.48 13.80
N PRO A 121 14.62 6.24 13.96
CA PRO A 121 13.20 5.93 13.87
C PRO A 121 12.43 6.60 15.00
N LEU A 122 11.15 6.87 14.76
CA LEU A 122 10.25 7.24 15.84
C LEU A 122 9.91 6.00 16.66
N LYS A 123 9.79 6.17 17.97
CA LYS A 123 9.29 5.12 18.85
C LYS A 123 7.83 4.83 18.55
N GLN A 124 7.37 3.69 19.01
CA GLN A 124 5.96 3.31 18.94
C GLN A 124 5.10 4.24 19.82
N GLY A 125 3.82 4.41 19.46
CA GLY A 125 2.84 5.12 20.28
C GLY A 125 2.65 6.61 19.93
N HIS A 126 3.30 7.09 18.89
CA HIS A 126 3.15 8.49 18.46
C HIS A 126 1.96 8.70 17.52
N THR A 127 1.37 9.89 17.61
CA THR A 127 0.22 10.28 16.79
C THR A 127 0.60 11.38 15.83
N PHE A 128 0.21 11.20 14.57
CA PHE A 128 0.25 12.23 13.55
C PHE A 128 -1.16 12.73 13.28
N VAL A 129 -1.29 14.02 13.03
CA VAL A 129 -2.56 14.65 12.68
C VAL A 129 -2.39 15.44 11.40
N GLY A 130 -3.35 15.35 10.52
CA GLY A 130 -3.36 16.10 9.26
C GLY A 130 -4.69 15.99 8.57
N ARG A 131 -4.76 16.53 7.37
CA ARG A 131 -5.99 16.58 6.56
C ARG A 131 -5.74 16.01 5.18
N LEU A 132 -6.81 15.41 4.67
CA LEU A 132 -6.97 15.07 3.27
C LEU A 132 -8.15 15.90 2.78
N ARG A 133 -7.92 16.75 1.80
CA ARG A 133 -8.98 17.53 1.17
C ARG A 133 -9.42 16.86 -0.12
N PHE A 134 -10.68 17.04 -0.46
CA PHE A 134 -11.23 16.56 -1.72
C PHE A 134 -12.25 17.55 -2.27
N GLU A 135 -12.44 17.53 -3.57
CA GLU A 135 -13.35 18.41 -4.29
C GLU A 135 -14.11 17.61 -5.35
N ASN A 136 -15.41 17.88 -5.46
CA ASN A 136 -16.27 17.35 -6.52
C ASN A 136 -16.21 15.82 -6.72
N LEU A 137 -16.02 15.06 -5.64
CA LEU A 137 -16.12 13.62 -5.68
C LEU A 137 -17.60 13.20 -5.74
N SER A 138 -17.93 12.23 -6.59
CA SER A 138 -19.21 11.55 -6.53
C SER A 138 -19.36 10.74 -5.22
N ALA A 139 -20.57 10.39 -4.87
CA ALA A 139 -20.80 9.57 -3.68
C ALA A 139 -20.07 8.21 -3.71
N VAL A 140 -19.89 7.63 -4.89
CA VAL A 140 -19.14 6.39 -5.10
C VAL A 140 -17.65 6.61 -4.89
N GLU A 141 -17.07 7.67 -5.46
CA GLU A 141 -15.65 8.00 -5.30
C GLU A 141 -15.31 8.34 -3.85
N LEU A 142 -16.16 9.15 -3.19
CA LEU A 142 -16.00 9.46 -1.78
C LEU A 142 -16.12 8.19 -0.92
N GLY A 143 -17.02 7.30 -1.28
CA GLY A 143 -17.19 6.00 -0.64
C GLY A 143 -15.97 5.10 -0.78
N ALA A 144 -15.35 5.06 -1.96
CA ALA A 144 -14.10 4.33 -2.19
C ALA A 144 -12.97 4.87 -1.31
N LEU A 145 -12.80 6.20 -1.29
CA LEU A 145 -11.79 6.88 -0.47
C LEU A 145 -12.00 6.60 1.03
N ALA A 146 -13.25 6.76 1.50
CA ALA A 146 -13.62 6.47 2.89
C ALA A 146 -13.39 4.99 3.25
N ASN A 147 -13.73 4.06 2.34
CA ASN A 147 -13.50 2.63 2.53
C ASN A 147 -12.03 2.31 2.73
N VAL A 148 -11.15 2.83 1.86
CA VAL A 148 -9.71 2.59 1.98
C VAL A 148 -9.14 3.16 3.29
N LEU A 149 -9.61 4.32 3.75
CA LEU A 149 -9.15 4.93 5.00
C LEU A 149 -9.76 4.30 6.27
N SER A 150 -10.75 3.42 6.11
CA SER A 150 -11.48 2.79 7.20
C SER A 150 -11.25 1.29 7.35
N LEU A 151 -10.37 0.69 6.55
CA LEU A 151 -10.09 -0.76 6.60
C LEU A 151 -9.60 -1.24 7.98
N GLY A 152 -9.03 -0.37 8.79
CA GLY A 152 -8.56 -0.66 10.14
C GLY A 152 -9.37 -0.03 11.26
N ASP A 153 -10.60 0.43 10.99
CA ASP A 153 -11.44 1.09 12.00
C ASP A 153 -11.81 0.18 13.19
N ASP A 154 -11.90 -1.11 12.94
CA ASP A 154 -12.15 -2.15 13.95
C ASP A 154 -10.89 -2.55 14.75
N GLY A 155 -9.74 -1.98 14.40
CA GLY A 155 -8.46 -2.30 15.01
C GLY A 155 -7.81 -3.59 14.51
N SER A 156 -8.41 -4.28 13.53
CA SER A 156 -7.90 -5.54 12.98
C SER A 156 -6.82 -5.37 11.93
N SER A 157 -6.66 -4.17 11.40
CA SER A 157 -5.80 -3.88 10.26
C SER A 157 -4.98 -2.61 10.48
N ALA A 158 -3.73 -2.66 10.02
CA ALA A 158 -2.84 -1.51 10.01
C ALA A 158 -2.31 -1.22 8.59
N TYR A 159 -1.87 -0.02 8.38
CA TYR A 159 -1.26 0.44 7.13
C TYR A 159 0.25 0.47 7.24
N LYS A 160 0.94 0.52 6.11
CA LYS A 160 2.40 0.68 6.05
C LYS A 160 2.80 2.05 5.52
N LEU A 161 3.46 2.83 6.35
CA LEU A 161 3.93 4.18 6.02
C LEU A 161 5.41 4.35 6.33
N GLY A 162 6.10 5.18 5.57
CA GLY A 162 7.48 5.56 5.81
C GLY A 162 8.52 4.57 5.30
N MET A 163 9.74 4.74 5.80
CA MET A 163 10.90 3.92 5.45
C MET A 163 10.94 2.63 6.27
N GLY A 164 11.77 1.66 5.83
CA GLY A 164 11.98 0.41 6.57
C GLY A 164 10.83 -0.58 6.53
N LYS A 165 9.84 -0.40 5.68
CA LYS A 165 8.71 -1.34 5.54
C LYS A 165 9.13 -2.80 5.34
N PRO A 166 10.15 -3.12 4.53
CA PRO A 166 10.58 -4.52 4.33
C PRO A 166 11.08 -5.22 5.59
N ILE A 167 11.63 -4.46 6.54
CA ILE A 167 12.16 -4.98 7.81
C ILE A 167 11.16 -4.91 8.96
N GLY A 168 9.89 -4.55 8.68
CA GLY A 168 8.82 -4.54 9.67
C GLY A 168 8.42 -3.17 10.21
N MET A 169 9.09 -2.09 9.81
CA MET A 169 8.75 -0.74 10.26
C MET A 169 7.48 -0.17 9.62
N GLY A 170 7.00 0.93 10.19
CA GLY A 170 5.96 1.77 9.61
C GLY A 170 4.55 1.22 9.71
N SER A 171 4.24 0.38 10.71
CA SER A 171 2.87 -0.02 11.01
C SER A 171 2.12 1.12 11.67
N VAL A 172 1.02 1.57 11.07
CA VAL A 172 0.21 2.70 11.56
C VAL A 172 -1.27 2.38 11.46
N HIS A 173 -2.05 2.81 12.45
CA HIS A 173 -3.50 2.82 12.41
C HIS A 173 -4.00 4.18 11.95
N ILE A 174 -5.01 4.21 11.11
CA ILE A 174 -5.66 5.43 10.62
C ILE A 174 -7.04 5.50 11.24
N LYS A 175 -7.35 6.66 11.84
CA LYS A 175 -8.69 7.02 12.30
C LYS A 175 -9.16 8.24 11.54
N ALA A 176 -9.96 8.04 10.50
CA ALA A 176 -10.47 9.09 9.64
C ALA A 176 -11.85 9.55 10.07
N LYS A 177 -12.04 10.88 10.10
CA LYS A 177 -13.34 11.52 10.23
C LYS A 177 -13.66 12.24 8.94
N LEU A 178 -14.88 12.10 8.46
CA LEU A 178 -15.37 12.79 7.28
C LEU A 178 -16.04 14.11 7.70
N TYR A 179 -15.64 15.18 7.05
CA TYR A 179 -16.29 16.47 7.17
C TYR A 179 -16.78 16.91 5.80
N LEU A 180 -18.02 17.36 5.74
CA LEU A 180 -18.66 17.81 4.51
C LEU A 180 -19.07 19.26 4.66
N GLN A 181 -19.01 19.98 3.54
CA GLN A 181 -19.56 21.31 3.43
C GLN A 181 -21.03 21.18 3.07
N ASN A 182 -21.88 21.88 3.77
CA ASN A 182 -23.32 21.91 3.51
C ASN A 182 -23.73 23.21 2.80
N ASP A 183 -24.98 23.29 2.38
CA ASP A 183 -25.52 24.45 1.67
C ASP A 183 -25.53 25.72 2.52
N ALA A 184 -25.55 25.59 3.85
CA ALA A 184 -25.50 26.71 4.79
C ALA A 184 -24.20 27.53 4.66
N TYR A 185 -23.10 26.90 4.20
CA TYR A 185 -21.86 27.59 3.92
C TYR A 185 -22.04 28.77 2.96
N TYR A 186 -22.92 28.62 1.97
CA TYR A 186 -23.15 29.68 0.98
C TYR A 186 -24.23 30.70 1.39
N THR A 187 -25.10 30.33 2.32
CA THR A 187 -26.27 31.13 2.68
C THR A 187 -26.17 31.79 4.05
N THR A 188 -25.42 31.21 4.97
CA THR A 188 -25.39 31.62 6.38
C THR A 188 -23.98 31.83 6.93
N LEU A 189 -23.01 32.09 6.04
CA LEU A 189 -21.60 32.28 6.41
C LEU A 189 -21.42 33.33 7.53
N PHE A 190 -22.25 34.38 7.49
CA PHE A 190 -22.33 35.42 8.50
C PHE A 190 -23.80 35.57 8.94
N SER A 191 -24.11 35.07 10.10
CA SER A 191 -25.40 35.22 10.75
C SER A 191 -25.30 36.10 12.02
N GLU A 192 -26.43 36.53 12.56
CA GLU A 192 -26.43 37.23 13.87
C GLU A 192 -25.85 36.38 15.00
N ALA A 193 -25.81 35.03 14.85
CA ALA A 193 -25.21 34.08 15.77
C ALA A 193 -23.68 33.96 15.60
N GLY A 194 -23.08 34.59 14.58
CA GLY A 194 -21.66 34.56 14.31
C GLY A 194 -21.30 33.90 12.99
N PHE A 195 -20.03 33.47 12.90
CA PHE A 195 -19.49 32.79 11.71
C PHE A 195 -19.84 31.31 11.72
N ASP A 196 -20.54 30.84 10.69
CA ASP A 196 -20.78 29.43 10.43
C ASP A 196 -19.91 28.96 9.26
N SER A 197 -19.01 28.05 9.51
CA SER A 197 -18.14 27.47 8.46
C SER A 197 -18.90 26.57 7.49
N GLY A 198 -20.15 26.21 7.77
CA GLY A 198 -20.95 25.26 7.01
C GLY A 198 -20.33 23.87 6.90
N VAL A 199 -19.37 23.54 7.77
CA VAL A 199 -18.69 22.26 7.78
C VAL A 199 -19.24 21.39 8.89
N GLU A 200 -19.77 20.23 8.53
CA GLU A 200 -20.38 19.29 9.46
C GLU A 200 -19.75 17.90 9.39
N LEU A 201 -19.89 17.13 10.46
CA LEU A 201 -19.44 15.74 10.51
C LEU A 201 -20.35 14.89 9.63
N GLY A 202 -19.79 14.31 8.57
CA GLY A 202 -20.51 13.44 7.65
C GLY A 202 -20.50 11.97 8.11
N ASP A 203 -21.50 11.24 7.66
CA ASP A 203 -21.57 9.80 7.86
C ASP A 203 -20.74 9.06 6.79
N LYS A 204 -19.51 8.72 7.11
CA LYS A 204 -18.63 7.97 6.20
C LYS A 204 -19.16 6.58 5.85
N GLN A 205 -19.93 5.93 6.76
CA GLN A 205 -20.46 4.58 6.52
C GLN A 205 -21.54 4.58 5.44
N LYS A 206 -22.32 5.64 5.33
CA LYS A 206 -23.26 5.85 4.22
C LYS A 206 -22.53 5.78 2.87
N TYR A 207 -21.45 6.50 2.71
CA TYR A 207 -20.69 6.53 1.45
C TYR A 207 -19.97 5.21 1.17
N ILE A 208 -19.41 4.56 2.19
CA ILE A 208 -18.82 3.21 2.06
C ILE A 208 -19.88 2.22 1.57
N GLY A 209 -21.10 2.30 2.10
CA GLY A 209 -22.22 1.48 1.64
C GLY A 209 -22.54 1.70 0.15
N ILE A 210 -22.60 2.94 -0.29
CA ILE A 210 -22.83 3.31 -1.70
C ILE A 210 -21.73 2.72 -2.62
N PHE A 211 -20.47 2.83 -2.20
CA PHE A 211 -19.36 2.25 -2.97
C PHE A 211 -19.46 0.73 -3.07
N LYS A 212 -19.74 0.05 -1.95
CA LYS A 212 -19.86 -1.42 -1.94
C LYS A 212 -21.04 -1.89 -2.82
N GLN A 213 -22.16 -1.18 -2.78
CA GLN A 213 -23.30 -1.46 -3.64
C GLN A 213 -22.91 -1.28 -5.11
N TYR A 214 -22.27 -0.19 -5.47
CA TYR A 214 -21.79 0.06 -6.82
C TYR A 214 -20.88 -1.06 -7.33
N MET A 215 -19.92 -1.53 -6.51
CA MET A 215 -19.04 -2.64 -6.88
C MET A 215 -19.80 -3.92 -7.14
N ASN A 216 -20.83 -4.22 -6.35
CA ASN A 216 -21.69 -5.40 -6.54
C ASN A 216 -22.52 -5.32 -7.82
N GLU A 217 -22.99 -4.15 -8.19
CA GLU A 217 -23.82 -3.94 -9.37
C GLU A 217 -23.02 -3.90 -10.68
N MET A 218 -21.82 -3.33 -10.64
CA MET A 218 -21.02 -3.09 -11.83
C MET A 218 -20.09 -4.25 -12.20
N LEU A 219 -19.72 -5.09 -11.26
CA LEU A 219 -18.85 -6.23 -11.53
C LEU A 219 -19.64 -7.46 -11.96
N THR A 220 -19.13 -8.17 -12.97
CA THR A 220 -19.65 -9.50 -13.30
C THR A 220 -19.43 -10.45 -12.12
N PRO A 221 -20.21 -11.54 -11.96
CA PRO A 221 -20.02 -12.48 -10.86
C PRO A 221 -18.59 -13.02 -10.74
N ALA A 222 -17.92 -13.27 -11.86
CA ALA A 222 -16.52 -13.71 -11.87
C ALA A 222 -15.56 -12.62 -11.38
N SER A 223 -15.76 -11.38 -11.82
CA SER A 223 -14.94 -10.24 -11.39
C SER A 223 -15.19 -9.89 -9.92
N LEU A 224 -16.42 -9.99 -9.45
CA LEU A 224 -16.77 -9.76 -8.05
C LEU A 224 -16.11 -10.79 -7.13
N ARG A 225 -16.09 -12.07 -7.54
CA ARG A 225 -15.36 -13.11 -6.79
C ARG A 225 -13.88 -12.78 -6.68
N LEU A 226 -13.22 -12.42 -7.79
CA LEU A 226 -11.81 -12.02 -7.78
C LEU A 226 -11.57 -10.78 -6.92
N TYR A 227 -12.45 -9.79 -6.98
CA TYR A 227 -12.38 -8.60 -6.15
C TYR A 227 -12.43 -8.98 -4.66
N ASN A 228 -13.38 -9.80 -4.24
CA ASN A 228 -13.50 -10.23 -2.85
C ASN A 228 -12.28 -11.04 -2.39
N GLU A 229 -11.73 -11.92 -3.23
CA GLU A 229 -10.49 -12.63 -2.93
C GLU A 229 -9.30 -11.68 -2.73
N ARG A 230 -9.21 -10.61 -3.51
CA ARG A 230 -8.16 -9.57 -3.35
C ARG A 230 -8.34 -8.75 -2.08
N ILE A 231 -9.57 -8.44 -1.70
CA ILE A 231 -9.85 -7.77 -0.43
C ILE A 231 -9.49 -8.66 0.76
N GLU A 232 -9.80 -9.96 0.70
CA GLU A 232 -9.38 -10.93 1.71
C GLU A 232 -7.84 -11.00 1.84
N GLU A 233 -7.12 -11.11 0.73
CA GLU A 233 -5.66 -11.09 0.72
C GLU A 233 -5.09 -9.77 1.28
N LEU A 234 -5.74 -8.64 1.00
CA LEU A 234 -5.38 -7.34 1.56
C LEU A 234 -5.52 -7.33 3.09
N HIS A 235 -6.62 -7.86 3.62
CA HIS A 235 -6.81 -7.97 5.07
C HIS A 235 -5.73 -8.85 5.72
N TYR A 236 -5.35 -9.98 5.11
CA TYR A 236 -4.23 -10.78 5.61
C TYR A 236 -2.91 -10.01 5.67
N ILE A 237 -2.61 -9.21 4.65
CA ILE A 237 -1.38 -8.40 4.65
C ILE A 237 -1.46 -7.24 5.66
N MET A 238 -2.64 -6.70 5.90
CA MET A 238 -2.87 -5.60 6.84
C MET A 238 -3.02 -6.05 8.29
N ASP A 239 -3.14 -7.36 8.53
CA ASP A 239 -3.22 -7.92 9.89
C ASP A 239 -1.92 -7.65 10.65
N ASP A 240 -2.02 -6.93 11.75
CA ASP A 240 -0.88 -6.57 12.60
C ASP A 240 -0.82 -7.35 13.92
N SER A 241 -1.67 -8.35 14.10
CA SER A 241 -1.68 -9.24 15.29
C SER A 241 -0.33 -9.95 15.51
N HIS A 242 0.45 -10.10 14.44
CA HIS A 242 1.76 -10.78 14.45
C HIS A 242 2.96 -9.88 14.77
N LEU A 243 2.76 -8.62 15.16
CA LEU A 243 3.84 -7.65 15.39
C LEU A 243 4.86 -8.10 16.43
N GLN A 244 4.48 -8.95 17.38
CA GLN A 244 5.36 -9.48 18.42
C GLN A 244 5.79 -10.94 18.18
N ASP A 245 5.27 -11.58 17.14
CA ASP A 245 5.55 -12.97 16.82
C ASP A 245 6.90 -13.11 16.10
N SER A 246 7.87 -13.74 16.77
CA SER A 246 9.19 -13.98 16.20
C SER A 246 9.19 -15.08 15.14
N SER A 247 8.27 -16.05 15.21
CA SER A 247 8.13 -17.11 14.20
C SER A 247 7.59 -16.53 12.90
N TRP A 248 6.60 -15.65 13.00
CA TRP A 248 6.08 -14.89 11.87
C TRP A 248 7.14 -13.99 11.23
N ALA A 249 7.93 -13.29 12.05
CA ALA A 249 9.03 -12.46 11.57
C ALA A 249 10.07 -13.26 10.77
N ALA A 250 10.40 -14.49 11.22
CA ALA A 250 11.30 -15.39 10.52
C ALA A 250 10.69 -15.88 9.18
N LYS A 251 9.40 -16.25 9.18
CA LYS A 251 8.66 -16.72 8.01
C LYS A 251 8.54 -15.63 6.92
N THR A 252 8.38 -14.38 7.33
CA THR A 252 8.23 -13.20 6.45
C THR A 252 9.51 -12.37 6.36
N ALA A 253 10.66 -12.95 6.66
CA ALA A 253 11.95 -12.26 6.64
C ALA A 253 12.24 -11.65 5.26
N TYR A 254 13.03 -10.58 5.25
CA TYR A 254 13.53 -9.99 4.02
C TYR A 254 14.44 -11.00 3.29
N MET A 255 14.19 -11.19 2.00
CA MET A 255 14.94 -12.13 1.18
C MET A 255 16.43 -11.74 1.12
N ASN A 256 17.30 -12.68 1.42
CA ASN A 256 18.75 -12.54 1.29
C ASN A 256 19.26 -13.42 0.14
N ILE A 257 19.33 -12.86 -1.05
CA ILE A 257 19.75 -13.57 -2.28
C ILE A 257 21.22 -13.98 -2.29
N ASN A 258 22.01 -13.51 -1.35
CA ASN A 258 23.46 -13.82 -1.28
C ASN A 258 23.77 -15.04 -0.43
N ASN A 259 22.85 -15.48 0.43
CA ASN A 259 23.11 -16.55 1.40
C ASN A 259 21.92 -17.53 1.54
N GLY A 260 22.24 -18.84 1.62
CA GLY A 260 21.34 -19.90 2.02
C GLY A 260 20.15 -20.13 1.10
N LYS A 261 18.97 -20.36 1.69
CA LYS A 261 17.74 -20.74 1.00
C LYS A 261 17.29 -19.72 -0.07
N ASP A 262 17.54 -18.43 0.14
CA ASP A 262 17.11 -17.38 -0.77
C ASP A 262 17.97 -17.31 -2.04
N LYS A 263 19.23 -17.75 -1.97
CA LYS A 263 20.09 -17.89 -3.13
C LYS A 263 19.56 -18.95 -4.10
N ASP A 264 19.09 -20.08 -3.55
CA ASP A 264 18.50 -21.14 -4.34
C ASP A 264 17.17 -20.67 -4.98
N LEU A 265 16.36 -19.90 -4.25
CA LEU A 265 15.15 -19.28 -4.79
C LEU A 265 15.48 -18.39 -6.00
N ALA A 266 16.52 -17.56 -5.89
CA ALA A 266 16.95 -16.69 -6.99
C ALA A 266 17.47 -17.47 -8.19
N ASN A 267 18.34 -18.48 -7.98
CA ASN A 267 18.94 -19.28 -9.04
C ASN A 267 17.89 -20.13 -9.78
N HIS A 268 16.91 -20.65 -9.08
CA HIS A 268 15.88 -21.51 -9.65
C HIS A 268 14.60 -20.74 -10.06
N ARG A 269 14.60 -19.42 -9.97
CA ARG A 269 13.44 -18.57 -10.30
C ARG A 269 12.17 -18.95 -9.54
N ILE A 270 12.29 -19.41 -8.31
CA ILE A 270 11.13 -19.78 -7.49
C ILE A 270 10.38 -18.50 -7.12
N PRO A 271 9.10 -18.35 -7.48
CA PRO A 271 8.33 -17.15 -7.15
C PRO A 271 8.08 -17.09 -5.64
N LEU A 272 7.86 -15.89 -5.13
CA LEU A 272 7.35 -15.73 -3.78
C LEU A 272 6.01 -16.46 -3.66
N PRO A 273 5.73 -17.11 -2.53
CA PRO A 273 4.45 -17.76 -2.28
C PRO A 273 3.30 -16.74 -2.34
N SER A 274 2.10 -17.21 -2.61
CA SER A 274 0.91 -16.35 -2.51
C SER A 274 0.68 -15.93 -1.05
N ILE A 275 -0.11 -14.87 -0.85
CA ILE A 275 -0.47 -14.39 0.50
C ILE A 275 -1.15 -15.53 1.29
N LYS A 276 -2.10 -16.23 0.66
CA LYS A 276 -2.81 -17.38 1.26
C LYS A 276 -1.85 -18.51 1.64
N ASP A 277 -0.84 -18.80 0.81
CA ASP A 277 0.17 -19.82 1.14
C ASP A 277 1.02 -19.44 2.35
N VAL A 278 1.35 -18.16 2.49
CA VAL A 278 2.12 -17.67 3.64
C VAL A 278 1.29 -17.79 4.91
N VAL A 279 0.01 -17.44 4.86
CA VAL A 279 -0.89 -17.52 6.01
C VAL A 279 -1.17 -18.97 6.42
N ASN A 280 -1.47 -19.84 5.44
CA ASN A 280 -1.92 -21.21 5.69
C ASN A 280 -0.79 -22.20 5.97
N LYS A 281 0.44 -21.93 5.57
CA LYS A 281 1.59 -22.78 5.95
C LYS A 281 1.95 -22.55 7.42
N ARG A 282 1.34 -23.34 8.27
CA ARG A 282 1.70 -23.46 9.71
C ARG A 282 3.04 -24.15 9.91
#